data_49373ba524cc396594d4fafbb5076dbb
#
_entry.id   49373ba524cc396594d4fafbb5076dbb
#
_cell.length_a   1.000
_cell.length_b   1.000
_cell.length_c   1.000
_cell.angle_alpha   90.00
_cell.angle_beta   90.00
_cell.angle_gamma   90.00
#
_symmetry.space_group_name_H-M   'P 1'
#
loop_
_entity.id
_entity.type
_entity.pdbx_description
1 polymer ?
#
loop_
_entity_poly.entity_id
_entity_poly.type
_entity_poly.pdbx_seq_one_letter_code
_entity_poly.pdbx_strand_id
1 'polypeptide(L)'
;VLAVALLAIGVLGIVDLAGPHVAASAYVAVPLTVVGLGLIARAWYGHGWSLAVIGGLLVLALIMVTAAEGVDVSRKSTTWRPASIAQLSGSYSINVGDAYLDLSAVDFTGQSKTVQVNLDAGNLTIIVPPKVDVQADVQVNVGNATVFGQQWSGIGQGRHSVTDQGSDGPGGGGLTIQATVNVGNAEVRR
;
A
#
# COMPACT_ATOMS: atom_id res chain seq x y z
N VAL A 1 -16.36 -0.78 -35.04
CA VAL A 1 -15.53 -0.75 -33.81
C VAL A 1 -15.35 -2.16 -33.27
N LEU A 2 -16.41 -2.95 -33.06
CA LEU A 2 -16.33 -4.35 -32.56
C LEU A 2 -15.46 -5.24 -33.45
N ALA A 3 -15.63 -5.18 -34.77
CA ALA A 3 -14.83 -5.95 -35.71
C ALA A 3 -13.33 -5.59 -35.64
N VAL A 4 -13.00 -4.31 -35.46
CA VAL A 4 -11.61 -3.83 -35.33
C VAL A 4 -11.01 -4.28 -34.00
N ALA A 5 -11.79 -4.27 -32.90
CA ALA A 5 -11.34 -4.78 -31.61
C ALA A 5 -11.05 -6.29 -31.64
N LEU A 6 -11.92 -7.09 -32.30
CA LEU A 6 -11.71 -8.53 -32.50
C LEU A 6 -10.48 -8.82 -33.35
N LEU A 7 -10.26 -8.01 -34.40
CA LEU A 7 -9.09 -8.14 -35.27
C LEU A 7 -7.80 -7.80 -34.50
N ALA A 8 -7.83 -6.80 -33.64
CA ALA A 8 -6.69 -6.45 -32.79
C ALA A 8 -6.34 -7.57 -31.79
N ILE A 9 -7.33 -8.22 -31.18
CA ILE A 9 -7.14 -9.40 -30.32
C ILE A 9 -6.53 -10.57 -31.11
N GLY A 10 -7.02 -10.81 -32.34
CA GLY A 10 -6.49 -11.86 -33.22
C GLY A 10 -5.02 -11.62 -33.60
N VAL A 11 -4.64 -10.38 -33.89
CA VAL A 11 -3.25 -10.02 -34.18
C VAL A 11 -2.36 -10.22 -32.95
N LEU A 12 -2.81 -9.82 -31.75
CA LEU A 12 -2.08 -10.08 -30.50
C LEU A 12 -1.85 -11.57 -30.25
N GLY A 13 -2.89 -12.42 -30.52
CA GLY A 13 -2.75 -13.88 -30.40
C GLY A 13 -1.71 -14.46 -31.37
N ILE A 14 -1.62 -13.94 -32.59
CA ILE A 14 -0.60 -14.34 -33.56
C ILE A 14 0.80 -13.91 -33.11
N VAL A 15 0.94 -12.71 -32.55
CA VAL A 15 2.22 -12.21 -32.04
C VAL A 15 2.69 -13.02 -30.84
N ASP A 16 1.79 -13.38 -29.92
CA ASP A 16 2.09 -14.22 -28.75
C ASP A 16 2.57 -15.63 -29.15
N LEU A 17 1.96 -16.20 -30.19
CA LEU A 17 2.38 -17.48 -30.78
C LEU A 17 3.76 -17.40 -31.50
N ALA A 18 4.17 -16.21 -31.92
CA ALA A 18 5.42 -15.99 -32.66
C ALA A 18 6.67 -15.78 -31.79
N GLY A 19 6.53 -15.74 -30.43
CA GLY A 19 7.66 -15.81 -29.52
C GLY A 19 7.81 -14.76 -28.41
N PRO A 20 7.45 -13.47 -28.54
CA PRO A 20 7.46 -12.59 -27.37
C PRO A 20 6.22 -12.82 -26.52
N HIS A 21 6.39 -13.23 -25.27
CA HIS A 21 5.27 -13.35 -24.33
C HIS A 21 4.59 -12.00 -24.15
N VAL A 22 3.35 -11.90 -24.65
CA VAL A 22 2.51 -10.72 -24.48
C VAL A 22 1.85 -10.82 -23.10
N ALA A 23 2.02 -9.80 -22.24
CA ALA A 23 1.38 -9.76 -20.96
C ALA A 23 -0.15 -9.88 -21.11
N ALA A 24 -0.82 -10.68 -20.27
CA ALA A 24 -2.27 -10.90 -20.35
C ALA A 24 -3.04 -9.58 -20.26
N SER A 25 -2.52 -8.56 -19.57
CA SER A 25 -3.06 -7.20 -19.52
C SER A 25 -3.15 -6.53 -20.90
N ALA A 26 -2.25 -6.87 -21.85
CA ALA A 26 -2.28 -6.31 -23.20
C ALA A 26 -3.50 -6.78 -24.01
N TYR A 27 -3.98 -8.01 -23.78
CA TYR A 27 -5.18 -8.54 -24.41
C TYR A 27 -6.46 -7.78 -24.03
N VAL A 28 -6.47 -7.12 -22.87
CA VAL A 28 -7.58 -6.28 -22.41
C VAL A 28 -7.33 -4.80 -22.74
N ALA A 29 -6.09 -4.33 -22.62
CA ALA A 29 -5.73 -2.93 -22.85
C ALA A 29 -5.91 -2.51 -24.32
N VAL A 30 -5.55 -3.38 -25.28
CA VAL A 30 -5.66 -3.05 -26.72
C VAL A 30 -7.13 -2.89 -27.18
N PRO A 31 -8.05 -3.84 -26.93
CA PRO A 31 -9.46 -3.64 -27.27
C PRO A 31 -10.09 -2.46 -26.53
N LEU A 32 -9.69 -2.20 -25.28
CA LEU A 32 -10.12 -1.03 -24.51
C LEU A 32 -9.73 0.27 -25.20
N THR A 33 -8.49 0.36 -25.68
CA THR A 33 -7.98 1.52 -26.44
C THR A 33 -8.78 1.73 -27.74
N VAL A 34 -9.05 0.64 -28.48
CA VAL A 34 -9.85 0.70 -29.73
C VAL A 34 -11.28 1.16 -29.46
N VAL A 35 -11.90 0.65 -28.39
CA VAL A 35 -13.25 1.08 -27.98
C VAL A 35 -13.24 2.53 -27.51
N GLY A 36 -12.23 2.94 -26.73
CA GLY A 36 -12.06 4.33 -26.27
C GLY A 36 -11.94 5.33 -27.41
N LEU A 37 -11.10 5.02 -28.40
CA LEU A 37 -10.98 5.82 -29.62
C LEU A 37 -12.30 5.83 -30.44
N GLY A 38 -13.00 4.69 -30.51
CA GLY A 38 -14.30 4.59 -31.15
C GLY A 38 -15.39 5.42 -30.45
N LEU A 39 -15.35 5.53 -29.12
CA LEU A 39 -16.24 6.39 -28.34
C LEU A 39 -15.95 7.88 -28.62
N ILE A 40 -14.69 8.27 -28.67
CA ILE A 40 -14.28 9.64 -29.02
C ILE A 40 -14.78 10.01 -30.43
N ALA A 41 -14.57 9.14 -31.41
CA ALA A 41 -15.04 9.34 -32.77
C ALA A 41 -16.58 9.42 -32.86
N ARG A 42 -17.31 8.64 -32.06
CA ARG A 42 -18.76 8.61 -32.04
C ARG A 42 -19.42 9.68 -31.19
N ALA A 43 -18.70 10.24 -30.21
CA ALA A 43 -19.15 11.45 -29.49
C ALA A 43 -19.42 12.60 -30.47
N TRP A 44 -18.72 12.60 -31.59
CA TRP A 44 -18.96 13.57 -32.70
C TRP A 44 -20.22 13.24 -33.54
N TYR A 45 -20.70 12.00 -33.58
CA TYR A 45 -21.80 11.55 -34.44
C TYR A 45 -23.08 11.10 -33.68
N GLY A 46 -23.17 11.27 -32.36
CA GLY A 46 -24.36 11.15 -31.51
C GLY A 46 -25.18 9.84 -31.66
N HIS A 47 -24.86 8.80 -30.95
CA HIS A 47 -25.70 7.65 -30.49
C HIS A 47 -24.79 6.56 -29.88
N GLY A 48 -24.18 6.87 -28.74
CA GLY A 48 -23.09 6.05 -28.19
C GLY A 48 -23.41 5.14 -26.99
N TRP A 49 -24.69 4.95 -26.60
CA TRP A 49 -25.03 4.20 -25.37
C TRP A 49 -24.45 2.77 -25.34
N SER A 50 -24.54 2.02 -26.43
CA SER A 50 -24.04 0.64 -26.50
C SER A 50 -22.51 0.54 -26.36
N LEU A 51 -21.77 1.51 -26.89
CA LEU A 51 -20.31 1.55 -26.78
C LEU A 51 -19.86 1.98 -25.38
N ALA A 52 -20.61 2.83 -24.69
CA ALA A 52 -20.33 3.19 -23.30
C ALA A 52 -20.47 1.98 -22.37
N VAL A 53 -21.48 1.13 -22.57
CA VAL A 53 -21.67 -0.13 -21.83
C VAL A 53 -20.51 -1.09 -22.08
N ILE A 54 -20.12 -1.29 -23.34
CA ILE A 54 -19.00 -2.16 -23.70
C ILE A 54 -17.68 -1.63 -23.15
N GLY A 55 -17.45 -0.32 -23.24
CA GLY A 55 -16.28 0.33 -22.66
C GLY A 55 -16.22 0.15 -21.14
N GLY A 56 -17.34 0.31 -20.44
CA GLY A 56 -17.45 0.08 -19.00
C GLY A 56 -17.15 -1.36 -18.60
N LEU A 57 -17.67 -2.34 -19.36
CA LEU A 57 -17.38 -3.76 -19.14
C LEU A 57 -15.89 -4.09 -19.36
N LEU A 58 -15.25 -3.49 -20.37
CA LEU A 58 -13.83 -3.69 -20.62
C LEU A 58 -12.95 -3.06 -19.53
N VAL A 59 -13.33 -1.89 -19.00
CA VAL A 59 -12.65 -1.29 -17.83
C VAL A 59 -12.78 -2.20 -16.61
N LEU A 60 -13.98 -2.73 -16.36
CA LEU A 60 -14.21 -3.67 -15.26
C LEU A 60 -13.38 -4.94 -15.43
N ALA A 61 -13.33 -5.50 -16.65
CA ALA A 61 -12.50 -6.65 -16.96
C ALA A 61 -11.00 -6.35 -16.79
N LEU A 62 -10.52 -5.18 -17.19
CA LEU A 62 -9.15 -4.76 -16.97
C LEU A 62 -8.81 -4.68 -15.47
N ILE A 63 -9.70 -4.09 -14.67
CA ILE A 63 -9.54 -4.06 -13.22
C ILE A 63 -9.49 -5.47 -12.64
N MET A 64 -10.35 -6.38 -13.08
CA MET A 64 -10.33 -7.78 -12.64
C MET A 64 -9.06 -8.52 -13.05
N VAL A 65 -8.58 -8.34 -14.29
CA VAL A 65 -7.34 -8.98 -14.77
C VAL A 65 -6.13 -8.43 -14.03
N THR A 66 -6.02 -7.11 -13.87
CA THR A 66 -4.91 -6.51 -13.11
C THR A 66 -4.94 -6.89 -11.63
N ALA A 67 -6.13 -7.09 -11.04
CA ALA A 67 -6.27 -7.61 -9.69
C ALA A 67 -5.91 -9.11 -9.59
N ALA A 68 -6.21 -9.91 -10.64
CA ALA A 68 -5.93 -11.35 -10.67
C ALA A 68 -4.47 -11.68 -11.02
N GLU A 69 -3.82 -10.89 -11.88
CA GLU A 69 -2.38 -11.02 -12.18
C GLU A 69 -1.51 -10.66 -10.95
N GLY A 70 -2.20 -10.31 -9.82
CA GLY A 70 -1.55 -9.65 -8.71
C GLY A 70 -0.68 -8.59 -9.37
N VAL A 71 -1.18 -7.36 -9.49
CA VAL A 71 -0.25 -6.27 -9.68
C VAL A 71 0.85 -6.59 -8.69
N ASP A 72 1.99 -7.01 -9.23
CA ASP A 72 3.23 -6.94 -8.50
C ASP A 72 3.46 -5.43 -8.31
N VAL A 73 2.56 -4.85 -7.53
CA VAL A 73 2.92 -3.72 -6.70
C VAL A 73 4.05 -4.38 -5.93
N SER A 74 5.26 -4.25 -6.48
CA SER A 74 6.47 -4.68 -5.81
C SER A 74 6.22 -4.22 -4.40
N ARG A 75 5.83 -5.13 -3.52
CA ARG A 75 5.65 -4.81 -2.11
C ARG A 75 7.06 -4.43 -1.71
N LYS A 76 7.39 -3.18 -2.00
CA LYS A 76 8.68 -2.62 -1.71
C LYS A 76 8.73 -2.63 -0.20
N SER A 77 9.15 -3.76 0.34
CA SER A 77 9.38 -3.85 1.76
C SER A 77 10.60 -2.98 2.03
N THR A 78 10.39 -1.94 2.76
CA THR A 78 11.46 -1.07 3.22
C THR A 78 11.71 -1.38 4.68
N THR A 79 12.94 -1.78 4.99
CA THR A 79 13.34 -2.09 6.35
C THR A 79 14.38 -1.07 6.82
N TRP A 80 14.09 -0.41 7.93
CA TRP A 80 15.02 0.47 8.63
C TRP A 80 15.46 -0.19 9.93
N ARG A 81 16.76 -0.28 10.13
CA ARG A 81 17.39 -0.85 11.33
C ARG A 81 18.50 0.08 11.81
N PRO A 82 18.16 1.22 12.44
CA PRO A 82 19.16 2.06 13.03
C PRO A 82 19.85 1.31 14.18
N ALA A 83 21.18 1.36 14.22
CA ALA A 83 21.95 0.72 15.29
C ALA A 83 22.16 1.64 16.51
N SER A 84 21.83 2.94 16.41
CA SER A 84 21.99 3.91 17.47
C SER A 84 20.99 5.06 17.33
N ILE A 85 20.78 5.82 18.41
CA ILE A 85 19.95 7.04 18.39
C ILE A 85 20.44 8.07 17.36
N ALA A 86 21.75 8.15 17.12
CA ALA A 86 22.31 9.08 16.13
C ALA A 86 21.90 8.73 14.68
N GLN A 87 21.66 7.46 14.41
CA GLN A 87 21.16 6.97 13.09
C GLN A 87 19.63 6.97 12.99
N LEU A 88 18.94 7.18 14.10
CA LEU A 88 17.50 7.20 14.14
C LEU A 88 16.97 8.51 13.53
N SER A 89 16.32 8.41 12.37
CA SER A 89 15.62 9.54 11.77
C SER A 89 14.39 9.93 12.58
N GLY A 90 14.09 11.22 12.63
CA GLY A 90 12.85 11.70 13.25
C GLY A 90 11.60 11.42 12.42
N SER A 91 11.74 11.07 11.13
CA SER A 91 10.62 10.81 10.24
C SER A 91 10.96 9.73 9.20
N TYR A 92 10.00 8.84 8.97
CA TYR A 92 10.01 7.79 7.95
C TYR A 92 8.72 7.88 7.13
N SER A 93 8.80 7.76 5.82
CA SER A 93 7.63 7.83 4.95
C SER A 93 7.73 6.82 3.81
N ILE A 94 6.64 6.13 3.55
CA ILE A 94 6.45 5.23 2.41
C ILE A 94 5.05 5.48 1.84
N ASN A 95 4.95 5.55 0.51
CA ASN A 95 3.65 5.71 -0.13
C ASN A 95 2.92 4.35 -0.21
N VAL A 96 3.57 3.32 -0.74
CA VAL A 96 2.95 2.00 -0.92
C VAL A 96 3.95 0.89 -0.64
N GLY A 97 3.55 -0.11 0.16
CA GLY A 97 4.36 -1.28 0.46
C GLY A 97 4.39 -1.65 1.94
N ASP A 98 5.28 -2.58 2.30
CA ASP A 98 5.46 -3.00 3.68
C ASP A 98 6.63 -2.22 4.31
N ALA A 99 6.38 -1.60 5.45
CA ALA A 99 7.34 -0.81 6.22
C ALA A 99 7.73 -1.56 7.50
N TYR A 100 9.00 -1.81 7.68
CA TYR A 100 9.55 -2.42 8.89
C TYR A 100 10.53 -1.46 9.56
N LEU A 101 10.21 -1.00 10.75
CA LEU A 101 11.10 -0.17 11.58
C LEU A 101 11.54 -0.99 12.80
N ASP A 102 12.75 -1.49 12.76
CA ASP A 102 13.31 -2.29 13.84
C ASP A 102 14.23 -1.44 14.69
N LEU A 103 13.77 -1.09 15.89
CA LEU A 103 14.49 -0.29 16.87
C LEU A 103 15.09 -1.14 18.00
N SER A 104 14.98 -2.48 17.92
CA SER A 104 15.38 -3.40 18.98
C SER A 104 16.85 -3.24 19.43
N ALA A 105 17.72 -2.79 18.53
CA ALA A 105 19.14 -2.58 18.78
C ALA A 105 19.49 -1.18 19.31
N VAL A 106 18.51 -0.27 19.39
CA VAL A 106 18.76 1.13 19.79
C VAL A 106 18.70 1.25 21.32
N ASP A 107 19.74 1.80 21.91
CA ASP A 107 19.77 2.11 23.35
C ASP A 107 19.22 3.53 23.58
N PHE A 108 18.12 3.62 24.31
CA PHE A 108 17.46 4.88 24.68
C PHE A 108 17.81 5.37 26.09
N THR A 109 18.71 4.70 26.80
CA THR A 109 19.02 4.99 28.21
C THR A 109 19.36 6.47 28.41
N GLY A 110 18.58 7.15 29.29
CA GLY A 110 18.74 8.55 29.60
C GLY A 110 18.40 9.53 28.47
N GLN A 111 17.78 9.05 27.40
CA GLN A 111 17.40 9.87 26.26
C GLN A 111 15.91 9.66 25.91
N SER A 112 15.31 10.69 25.33
CA SER A 112 13.96 10.62 24.79
C SER A 112 13.96 11.03 23.33
N LYS A 113 13.22 10.27 22.49
CA LYS A 113 13.14 10.52 21.05
C LYS A 113 11.71 10.40 20.56
N THR A 114 11.34 11.27 19.62
CA THR A 114 10.08 11.16 18.89
C THR A 114 10.37 10.69 17.46
N VAL A 115 9.60 9.72 17.00
CA VAL A 115 9.68 9.15 15.65
C VAL A 115 8.32 9.22 15.00
N GLN A 116 8.27 9.81 13.81
CA GLN A 116 7.07 9.89 12.97
C GLN A 116 7.17 8.86 11.85
N VAL A 117 6.10 8.09 11.63
CA VAL A 117 6.03 7.12 10.54
C VAL A 117 4.75 7.32 9.76
N ASN A 118 4.86 7.58 8.46
CA ASN A 118 3.72 7.78 7.57
C ASN A 118 3.72 6.71 6.48
N LEU A 119 2.59 6.02 6.33
CA LEU A 119 2.36 5.02 5.30
C LEU A 119 1.02 5.29 4.62
N ASP A 120 1.02 5.47 3.29
CA ASP A 120 -0.23 5.68 2.57
C ASP A 120 -0.99 4.38 2.36
N ALA A 121 -0.33 3.31 1.90
CA ALA A 121 -1.00 2.02 1.72
C ALA A 121 -0.06 0.84 1.96
N GLY A 122 -0.45 -0.11 2.82
CA GLY A 122 0.33 -1.32 3.11
C GLY A 122 0.34 -1.73 4.57
N ASN A 123 1.42 -2.39 5.00
CA ASN A 123 1.57 -2.84 6.37
C ASN A 123 2.77 -2.15 7.03
N LEU A 124 2.55 -1.61 8.22
CA LEU A 124 3.58 -1.01 9.05
C LEU A 124 3.85 -1.91 10.25
N THR A 125 5.09 -2.33 10.43
CA THR A 125 5.53 -3.05 11.63
C THR A 125 6.65 -2.27 12.31
N ILE A 126 6.47 -1.95 13.58
CA ILE A 126 7.47 -1.28 14.41
C ILE A 126 7.84 -2.21 15.56
N ILE A 127 9.13 -2.54 15.67
CA ILE A 127 9.68 -3.34 16.76
C ILE A 127 10.45 -2.42 17.68
N VAL A 128 10.08 -2.40 18.96
CA VAL A 128 10.72 -1.51 19.95
C VAL A 128 11.58 -2.32 20.93
N PRO A 129 12.62 -1.70 21.55
CA PRO A 129 13.43 -2.37 22.56
C PRO A 129 12.61 -2.80 23.77
N PRO A 130 13.01 -3.88 24.48
CA PRO A 130 12.23 -4.43 25.59
C PRO A 130 12.16 -3.54 26.84
N LYS A 131 13.10 -2.58 27.01
CA LYS A 131 13.24 -1.80 28.24
C LYS A 131 12.87 -0.32 28.10
N VAL A 132 12.56 0.15 26.89
CA VAL A 132 12.23 1.57 26.65
C VAL A 132 10.79 1.85 27.04
N ASP A 133 10.53 3.00 27.66
CA ASP A 133 9.20 3.53 27.87
C ASP A 133 8.64 4.05 26.55
N VAL A 134 7.55 3.47 26.06
CA VAL A 134 6.98 3.82 24.77
C VAL A 134 5.63 4.47 24.92
N GLN A 135 5.44 5.61 24.29
CA GLN A 135 4.13 6.18 24.02
C GLN A 135 3.88 6.05 22.51
N ALA A 136 2.95 5.22 22.13
CA ALA A 136 2.57 4.98 20.74
C ALA A 136 1.24 5.64 20.44
N ASP A 137 1.29 6.67 19.59
CA ASP A 137 0.13 7.38 19.05
C ASP A 137 -0.09 6.87 17.61
N VAL A 138 -1.04 5.97 17.43
CA VAL A 138 -1.28 5.29 16.15
C VAL A 138 -2.63 5.71 15.58
N GLN A 139 -2.66 6.09 14.32
CA GLN A 139 -3.86 6.39 13.55
C GLN A 139 -3.90 5.54 12.30
N VAL A 140 -4.97 4.75 12.12
CA VAL A 140 -5.26 4.01 10.89
C VAL A 140 -6.59 4.49 10.36
N ASN A 141 -6.59 5.06 9.15
CA ASN A 141 -7.83 5.62 8.59
C ASN A 141 -8.75 4.51 8.06
N VAL A 142 -8.19 3.49 7.40
CA VAL A 142 -8.92 2.29 6.93
C VAL A 142 -8.06 1.06 7.17
N GLY A 143 -8.51 0.15 8.05
CA GLY A 143 -7.80 -1.10 8.32
C GLY A 143 -7.73 -1.47 9.78
N ASN A 144 -6.60 -2.05 10.22
CA ASN A 144 -6.40 -2.53 11.57
C ASN A 144 -5.14 -1.94 12.21
N ALA A 145 -5.20 -1.67 13.51
CA ALA A 145 -4.04 -1.35 14.33
C ALA A 145 -3.92 -2.35 15.48
N THR A 146 -2.71 -2.84 15.73
CA THR A 146 -2.36 -3.66 16.89
C THR A 146 -1.17 -3.00 17.59
N VAL A 147 -1.36 -2.55 18.81
CA VAL A 147 -0.33 -1.87 19.59
C VAL A 147 -0.21 -2.54 20.95
N PHE A 148 0.91 -3.19 21.21
CA PHE A 148 1.17 -3.95 22.44
C PHE A 148 0.01 -4.90 22.83
N GLY A 149 -0.57 -5.59 21.82
CA GLY A 149 -1.69 -6.52 22.01
C GLY A 149 -3.08 -5.89 22.04
N GLN A 150 -3.19 -4.57 22.09
CA GLN A 150 -4.48 -3.88 21.93
C GLN A 150 -4.80 -3.73 20.45
N GLN A 151 -6.03 -4.02 20.04
CA GLN A 151 -6.46 -4.03 18.66
C GLN A 151 -7.63 -3.10 18.39
N TRP A 152 -7.58 -2.40 17.28
CA TRP A 152 -8.64 -1.58 16.72
C TRP A 152 -8.79 -1.89 15.24
N SER A 153 -10.02 -1.85 14.73
CA SER A 153 -10.28 -2.07 13.31
C SER A 153 -11.47 -1.24 12.85
N GLY A 154 -11.42 -0.75 11.61
CA GLY A 154 -12.53 -0.02 11.02
C GLY A 154 -12.11 1.08 10.05
N ILE A 155 -13.02 2.02 9.83
CA ILE A 155 -12.88 3.18 8.96
C ILE A 155 -13.01 4.44 9.80
N GLY A 156 -12.08 5.40 9.64
CA GLY A 156 -12.15 6.69 10.32
C GLY A 156 -11.94 6.62 11.83
N GLN A 157 -11.18 5.65 12.32
CA GLN A 157 -10.96 5.39 13.74
C GLN A 157 -10.02 6.42 14.35
N GLY A 158 -10.03 7.55 14.44
CA GLY A 158 -9.21 8.51 15.17
C GLY A 158 -7.79 8.03 15.58
N ARG A 159 -7.13 8.81 16.37
CA ARG A 159 -5.83 8.49 16.95
C ARG A 159 -6.01 7.74 18.26
N HIS A 160 -5.33 6.60 18.39
CA HIS A 160 -5.27 5.84 19.64
C HIS A 160 -3.89 5.98 20.26
N SER A 161 -3.84 6.27 21.56
CA SER A 161 -2.61 6.40 22.32
C SER A 161 -2.48 5.25 23.31
N VAL A 162 -1.36 4.54 23.24
CA VAL A 162 -1.03 3.43 24.14
C VAL A 162 0.33 3.69 24.77
N THR A 163 0.44 3.56 26.07
CA THR A 163 1.69 3.65 26.80
C THR A 163 2.11 2.28 27.31
N ASP A 164 3.36 1.94 27.13
CA ASP A 164 3.98 0.70 27.60
C ASP A 164 5.34 1.00 28.21
N GLN A 165 5.53 0.63 29.49
CA GLN A 165 6.76 0.95 30.27
C GLN A 165 7.87 -0.08 30.15
N GLY A 166 7.71 -1.06 29.26
CA GLY A 166 8.71 -2.11 29.10
C GLY A 166 8.68 -3.17 30.20
N SER A 167 9.67 -4.05 30.13
CA SER A 167 9.78 -5.19 31.04
C SER A 167 10.41 -4.85 32.41
N ASP A 168 11.07 -3.69 32.51
CA ASP A 168 11.78 -3.22 33.71
C ASP A 168 11.03 -2.09 34.45
N GLY A 169 9.82 -1.72 33.99
CA GLY A 169 9.04 -0.64 34.57
C GLY A 169 9.51 0.74 34.11
N PRO A 170 9.06 1.82 34.77
CA PRO A 170 9.42 3.19 34.37
C PRO A 170 10.93 3.40 34.40
N GLY A 171 11.53 3.81 33.27
CA GLY A 171 12.96 4.01 33.12
C GLY A 171 13.46 3.58 31.74
N GLY A 172 14.79 3.42 31.58
CA GLY A 172 15.36 2.92 30.31
C GLY A 172 15.33 3.91 29.13
N GLY A 173 14.78 5.11 29.33
CA GLY A 173 14.63 6.14 28.27
C GLY A 173 13.22 6.18 27.68
N GLY A 174 12.92 7.21 26.88
CA GLY A 174 11.60 7.48 26.34
C GLY A 174 11.55 7.41 24.81
N LEU A 175 10.52 6.77 24.25
CA LEU A 175 10.24 6.75 22.82
C LEU A 175 8.80 7.13 22.56
N THR A 176 8.59 8.23 21.84
CA THR A 176 7.26 8.60 21.35
C THR A 176 7.16 8.21 19.88
N ILE A 177 6.20 7.37 19.55
CA ILE A 177 5.91 6.94 18.18
C ILE A 177 4.64 7.61 17.71
N GLN A 178 4.69 8.31 16.59
CA GLN A 178 3.53 8.89 15.91
C GLN A 178 3.38 8.20 14.56
N ALA A 179 2.50 7.20 14.49
CA ALA A 179 2.28 6.42 13.27
C ALA A 179 0.96 6.80 12.62
N THR A 180 0.99 7.07 11.32
CA THR A 180 -0.21 7.29 10.51
C THR A 180 -0.21 6.33 9.33
N VAL A 181 -1.28 5.54 9.19
CA VAL A 181 -1.52 4.64 8.07
C VAL A 181 -2.85 5.01 7.43
N ASN A 182 -2.83 5.37 6.14
CA ASN A 182 -4.07 5.73 5.47
C ASN A 182 -4.90 4.49 5.14
N VAL A 183 -4.31 3.46 4.53
CA VAL A 183 -4.99 2.19 4.20
C VAL A 183 -4.08 1.02 4.52
N GLY A 184 -4.50 0.13 5.41
CA GLY A 184 -3.74 -1.08 5.72
C GLY A 184 -3.66 -1.40 7.20
N ASN A 185 -2.54 -1.98 7.63
CA ASN A 185 -2.37 -2.43 8.99
C ASN A 185 -1.16 -1.76 9.65
N ALA A 186 -1.29 -1.45 10.94
CA ALA A 186 -0.19 -0.99 11.79
C ALA A 186 0.01 -1.96 12.95
N GLU A 187 1.23 -2.42 13.16
CA GLU A 187 1.63 -3.25 14.30
C GLU A 187 2.79 -2.60 15.04
N VAL A 188 2.62 -2.39 16.35
CA VAL A 188 3.70 -1.98 17.25
C VAL A 188 3.88 -3.05 18.32
N ARG A 189 5.08 -3.62 18.38
CA ARG A 189 5.38 -4.72 19.31
C ARG A 189 6.82 -4.67 19.82
N ARG A 190 7.10 -5.49 20.84
CA ARG A 190 8.43 -5.75 21.36
C ARG A 190 9.03 -7.02 20.78
#